data_fe5f54aa92f46086275e7a4eee48da57
#
_entry.id   fe5f54aa92f46086275e7a4eee48da57
#
_cell.length_a   1.000
_cell.length_b   1.000
_cell.length_c   1.000
_cell.angle_alpha   90.00
_cell.angle_beta   90.00
_cell.angle_gamma   90.00
#
_symmetry.space_group_name_H-M   'P 1'
#
loop_
_entity.id
_entity.type
_entity.pdbx_description
1 polymer ?
#
loop_
_entity_poly.entity_id
_entity_poly.type
_entity_poly.pdbx_seq_one_letter_code
_entity_poly.pdbx_strand_id
1 'polypeptide(L)'
;MNIRNVVIALILTLAPASIGAQESETVYNFLRLPVSAHVAAIGGENISLAEDDATMIFHNPALISGVSDKTINLNYMTYMEGAKNVSASFIKLAGERSSWGVSAQLMDYGRINQTTDYNESLGKFSARDIAIGGTFAYELTDRISGGITAKFITSTIADYNSLAIGIDLGINYLDIDRGWSLSAVARNLGGQIKAYEDEFERIPFDLQVGVSKRLMNSPLRFHATLSRLTDWDEAFGRHIAIGADVLLGENIYLAAGYNFRKAQQMSISDNDGSSAHGAGLSLGAGISLQRFKLHIGWGKYHVSTSSLLINISYTL
;
A
#
# COMPACT_ATOMS: atom_id res chain seq x y z
N MET A 1 -30.98 -13.90 17.51
CA MET A 1 -29.66 -13.47 17.96
C MET A 1 -29.39 -12.13 17.28
N ASN A 2 -29.24 -11.04 18.05
CA ASN A 2 -29.12 -9.69 17.45
C ASN A 2 -27.79 -9.55 16.72
N ILE A 3 -27.82 -9.07 15.48
CA ILE A 3 -26.63 -8.80 14.63
C ILE A 3 -25.58 -7.98 15.39
N ARG A 4 -26.01 -7.06 16.26
CA ARG A 4 -25.14 -6.28 17.15
C ARG A 4 -24.27 -7.15 18.08
N ASN A 5 -24.82 -8.24 18.61
CA ASN A 5 -24.09 -9.13 19.53
C ASN A 5 -23.12 -10.05 18.75
N VAL A 6 -23.43 -10.37 17.49
CA VAL A 6 -22.51 -11.14 16.61
C VAL A 6 -21.33 -10.28 16.20
N VAL A 7 -21.55 -9.01 15.86
CA VAL A 7 -20.47 -8.06 15.51
C VAL A 7 -19.56 -7.78 16.71
N ILE A 8 -20.13 -7.62 17.91
CA ILE A 8 -19.35 -7.43 19.16
C ILE A 8 -18.57 -8.71 19.51
N ALA A 9 -19.15 -9.89 19.33
CA ALA A 9 -18.44 -11.15 19.55
C ALA A 9 -17.29 -11.37 18.53
N LEU A 10 -17.49 -10.98 17.28
CA LEU A 10 -16.45 -11.05 16.24
C LEU A 10 -15.28 -10.08 16.51
N ILE A 11 -15.57 -8.91 17.08
CA ILE A 11 -14.55 -7.91 17.48
C ILE A 11 -13.77 -8.39 18.71
N LEU A 12 -14.41 -9.09 19.64
CA LEU A 12 -13.78 -9.58 20.87
C LEU A 12 -12.92 -10.84 20.66
N THR A 13 -13.13 -11.60 19.58
CA THR A 13 -12.28 -12.76 19.23
C THR A 13 -10.99 -12.38 18.50
N LEU A 14 -10.85 -11.11 18.11
CA LEU A 14 -9.65 -10.53 17.48
C LEU A 14 -8.68 -9.92 18.50
N ALA A 15 -8.82 -10.20 19.80
CA ALA A 15 -7.85 -9.75 20.81
C ALA A 15 -6.48 -10.42 20.54
N PRO A 16 -5.42 -9.66 20.22
CA PRO A 16 -4.11 -10.23 19.97
C PRO A 16 -3.52 -10.77 21.26
N ALA A 17 -3.00 -11.99 21.22
CA ALA A 17 -2.07 -12.45 22.23
C ALA A 17 -0.77 -11.62 22.05
N SER A 18 -0.46 -10.77 23.03
CA SER A 18 0.75 -9.97 23.07
C SER A 18 1.98 -10.89 23.16
N ILE A 19 2.72 -10.98 22.06
CA ILE A 19 4.10 -11.51 22.04
C ILE A 19 4.95 -10.35 21.58
N GLY A 20 5.91 -9.91 22.38
CA GLY A 20 6.80 -8.79 22.10
C GLY A 20 7.56 -9.04 20.80
N ALA A 21 7.54 -8.08 19.89
CA ALA A 21 8.06 -8.20 18.54
C ALA A 21 9.30 -7.33 18.35
N GLN A 22 10.36 -7.95 17.88
CA GLN A 22 11.45 -7.29 17.15
C GLN A 22 10.99 -6.97 15.71
N GLU A 23 11.49 -5.88 15.15
CA GLU A 23 10.99 -5.22 13.91
C GLU A 23 11.15 -6.02 12.60
N SER A 24 11.59 -7.27 12.58
CA SER A 24 11.89 -8.04 11.37
C SER A 24 11.25 -9.41 11.26
N GLU A 25 10.21 -9.71 12.02
CA GLU A 25 9.58 -11.04 12.02
C GLU A 25 8.63 -11.31 10.85
N THR A 26 8.59 -10.46 9.82
CA THR A 26 7.74 -10.67 8.66
C THR A 26 8.54 -10.79 7.38
N VAL A 27 8.14 -11.75 6.54
CA VAL A 27 8.60 -11.89 5.16
C VAL A 27 7.70 -11.13 4.19
N TYR A 28 8.10 -11.04 2.92
CA TYR A 28 7.35 -10.34 1.85
C TYR A 28 7.05 -8.87 2.15
N ASN A 29 7.99 -8.16 2.79
CA ASN A 29 7.80 -6.75 3.15
C ASN A 29 7.61 -5.81 1.95
N PHE A 30 7.87 -6.27 0.72
CA PHE A 30 7.53 -5.54 -0.50
C PHE A 30 6.03 -5.23 -0.61
N LEU A 31 5.14 -6.03 0.02
CA LEU A 31 3.70 -5.79 0.09
C LEU A 31 3.31 -4.51 0.87
N ARG A 32 4.24 -3.97 1.65
CA ARG A 32 4.08 -2.69 2.39
C ARG A 32 4.50 -1.47 1.56
N LEU A 33 5.18 -1.67 0.43
CA LEU A 33 5.58 -0.55 -0.43
C LEU A 33 4.34 0.03 -1.14
N PRO A 34 4.24 1.35 -1.27
CA PRO A 34 3.18 1.95 -2.06
C PRO A 34 3.39 1.61 -3.54
N VAL A 35 2.30 1.26 -4.21
CA VAL A 35 2.27 1.02 -5.65
C VAL A 35 1.76 2.27 -6.38
N SER A 36 0.78 2.97 -5.79
CA SER A 36 0.28 4.22 -6.32
C SER A 36 1.27 5.36 -6.11
N ALA A 37 1.62 6.08 -7.16
CA ALA A 37 2.44 7.30 -7.08
C ALA A 37 1.71 8.42 -6.33
N HIS A 38 0.38 8.49 -6.46
CA HIS A 38 -0.43 9.45 -5.72
C HIS A 38 -0.42 9.12 -4.22
N VAL A 39 -0.68 7.86 -3.85
CA VAL A 39 -0.56 7.42 -2.45
C VAL A 39 0.85 7.66 -1.90
N ALA A 40 1.88 7.37 -2.70
CA ALA A 40 3.27 7.66 -2.33
C ALA A 40 3.49 9.13 -2.01
N ALA A 41 2.90 10.03 -2.80
CA ALA A 41 3.01 11.47 -2.63
C ALA A 41 2.32 12.02 -1.37
N ILE A 42 1.28 11.35 -0.88
CA ILE A 42 0.52 11.75 0.31
C ILE A 42 0.87 10.94 1.57
N GLY A 43 2.13 10.52 1.69
CA GLY A 43 2.65 9.79 2.87
C GLY A 43 2.83 8.29 2.69
N GLY A 44 2.35 7.69 1.59
CA GLY A 44 2.60 6.29 1.23
C GLY A 44 1.67 5.26 1.86
N GLU A 45 0.67 5.67 2.63
CA GLU A 45 -0.21 4.78 3.41
C GLU A 45 -1.71 5.12 3.23
N ASN A 46 -2.12 5.70 2.13
CA ASN A 46 -3.52 6.08 1.95
C ASN A 46 -4.37 4.92 1.42
N ILE A 47 -5.58 4.75 2.00
CA ILE A 47 -6.58 3.73 1.66
C ILE A 47 -7.96 4.32 1.36
N SER A 48 -8.11 5.65 1.44
CA SER A 48 -9.39 6.36 1.32
C SER A 48 -9.43 7.33 0.14
N LEU A 49 -8.42 7.31 -0.74
CA LEU A 49 -8.37 8.10 -1.95
C LEU A 49 -9.32 7.51 -3.00
N ALA A 50 -10.59 7.96 -2.96
CA ALA A 50 -11.62 7.52 -3.89
C ALA A 50 -11.54 8.35 -5.18
N GLU A 51 -10.81 7.83 -6.15
CA GLU A 51 -10.60 8.40 -7.48
C GLU A 51 -10.68 7.32 -8.56
N ASP A 52 -10.77 7.73 -9.81
CA ASP A 52 -10.62 6.84 -10.96
C ASP A 52 -9.13 6.49 -11.16
N ASP A 53 -8.57 5.75 -10.20
CA ASP A 53 -7.17 5.31 -10.19
C ASP A 53 -7.08 3.79 -9.98
N ALA A 54 -6.68 3.07 -11.03
CA ALA A 54 -6.56 1.62 -11.01
C ALA A 54 -5.47 1.10 -10.05
N THR A 55 -4.57 1.95 -9.58
CA THR A 55 -3.55 1.58 -8.59
C THR A 55 -4.14 1.32 -7.21
N MET A 56 -5.35 1.81 -6.94
CA MET A 56 -6.02 1.61 -5.65
C MET A 56 -6.37 0.15 -5.37
N ILE A 57 -6.37 -0.73 -6.38
CA ILE A 57 -6.49 -2.20 -6.23
C ILE A 57 -5.44 -2.77 -5.27
N PHE A 58 -4.25 -2.16 -5.17
CA PHE A 58 -3.17 -2.58 -4.28
C PHE A 58 -3.31 -2.04 -2.85
N HIS A 59 -4.17 -1.04 -2.62
CA HIS A 59 -4.31 -0.34 -1.34
C HIS A 59 -5.63 -0.66 -0.64
N ASN A 60 -6.75 -0.64 -1.35
CA ASN A 60 -8.07 -0.93 -0.82
C ASN A 60 -8.95 -1.55 -1.92
N PRO A 61 -9.30 -2.84 -1.81
CA PRO A 61 -10.11 -3.51 -2.83
C PRO A 61 -11.49 -2.88 -3.06
N ALA A 62 -12.08 -2.18 -2.06
CA ALA A 62 -13.36 -1.52 -2.21
C ALA A 62 -13.33 -0.34 -3.19
N LEU A 63 -12.17 0.29 -3.38
CA LEU A 63 -12.03 1.50 -4.22
C LEU A 63 -12.02 1.20 -5.72
N ILE A 64 -11.87 -0.06 -6.15
CA ILE A 64 -11.94 -0.37 -7.58
C ILE A 64 -13.34 -0.20 -8.16
N SER A 65 -14.38 -0.09 -7.33
CA SER A 65 -15.75 0.24 -7.79
C SER A 65 -15.84 1.62 -8.45
N GLY A 66 -14.97 2.57 -8.06
CA GLY A 66 -14.91 3.92 -8.65
C GLY A 66 -14.01 4.03 -9.88
N VAL A 67 -13.42 2.94 -10.37
CA VAL A 67 -12.50 2.97 -11.51
C VAL A 67 -13.24 2.73 -12.82
N SER A 68 -12.86 3.47 -13.86
CA SER A 68 -13.42 3.36 -15.21
C SER A 68 -13.28 1.94 -15.78
N ASP A 69 -14.29 1.50 -16.56
CA ASP A 69 -14.30 0.17 -17.17
C ASP A 69 -13.11 -0.07 -18.10
N LYS A 70 -12.54 -1.27 -18.06
CA LYS A 70 -11.41 -1.74 -18.87
C LYS A 70 -10.17 -0.84 -18.74
N THR A 71 -9.84 -0.42 -17.54
CA THR A 71 -8.63 0.36 -17.26
C THR A 71 -7.44 -0.58 -17.03
N ILE A 72 -6.36 -0.36 -17.78
CA ILE A 72 -5.06 -0.99 -17.60
C ILE A 72 -4.15 0.03 -16.89
N ASN A 73 -3.35 -0.45 -15.95
CA ASN A 73 -2.36 0.37 -15.27
C ASN A 73 -1.01 -0.35 -15.21
N LEU A 74 0.08 0.42 -15.38
CA LEU A 74 1.46 -0.02 -15.24
C LEU A 74 2.19 0.92 -14.28
N ASN A 75 2.97 0.35 -13.37
CA ASN A 75 3.67 1.08 -12.34
C ASN A 75 5.14 0.67 -12.27
N TYR A 76 5.98 1.64 -12.00
CA TYR A 76 7.40 1.45 -11.77
C TYR A 76 7.85 2.27 -10.57
N MET A 77 8.61 1.65 -9.66
CA MET A 77 9.21 2.30 -8.51
C MET A 77 10.68 1.94 -8.43
N THR A 78 11.53 2.95 -8.31
CA THR A 78 12.94 2.75 -7.92
C THR A 78 13.02 2.54 -6.42
N TYR A 79 13.87 1.62 -6.00
CA TYR A 79 14.10 1.33 -4.59
C TYR A 79 15.61 1.30 -4.28
N MET A 80 15.99 0.95 -3.05
CA MET A 80 17.38 0.93 -2.60
C MET A 80 18.27 0.03 -3.46
N GLU A 81 19.56 0.36 -3.56
CA GLU A 81 20.62 -0.46 -4.20
C GLU A 81 20.28 -0.94 -5.63
N GLY A 82 19.43 -0.17 -6.34
CA GLY A 82 19.00 -0.52 -7.69
C GLY A 82 17.88 -1.55 -7.77
N ALA A 83 17.33 -1.96 -6.63
CA ALA A 83 16.11 -2.76 -6.60
C ALA A 83 14.93 -1.99 -7.24
N LYS A 84 13.99 -2.74 -7.81
CA LYS A 84 12.87 -2.19 -8.56
C LYS A 84 11.58 -2.88 -8.18
N ASN A 85 10.52 -2.10 -8.00
CA ASN A 85 9.17 -2.62 -7.87
C ASN A 85 8.38 -2.28 -9.14
N VAL A 86 7.89 -3.29 -9.82
CA VAL A 86 7.08 -3.16 -11.04
C VAL A 86 5.74 -3.80 -10.79
N SER A 87 4.66 -3.15 -11.18
CA SER A 87 3.34 -3.75 -11.05
C SER A 87 2.43 -3.38 -12.21
N ALA A 88 1.43 -4.21 -12.41
CA ALA A 88 0.38 -4.01 -13.39
C ALA A 88 -0.98 -4.39 -12.80
N SER A 89 -2.02 -3.72 -13.28
CA SER A 89 -3.39 -4.09 -12.96
C SER A 89 -4.32 -3.88 -14.15
N PHE A 90 -5.40 -4.65 -14.16
CA PHE A 90 -6.52 -4.49 -15.10
C PHE A 90 -7.81 -4.56 -14.29
N ILE A 91 -8.68 -3.57 -14.52
CA ILE A 91 -9.98 -3.47 -13.84
C ILE A 91 -11.08 -3.45 -14.89
N LYS A 92 -12.15 -4.18 -14.62
CA LYS A 92 -13.35 -4.25 -15.47
C LYS A 92 -14.61 -4.21 -14.63
N LEU A 93 -15.58 -3.41 -15.07
CA LEU A 93 -16.92 -3.40 -14.49
C LEU A 93 -17.69 -4.66 -14.89
N ALA A 94 -18.47 -5.23 -13.98
CA ALA A 94 -19.29 -6.41 -14.19
C ALA A 94 -20.73 -6.11 -13.76
N GLY A 95 -21.47 -5.42 -14.61
CA GLY A 95 -22.80 -4.88 -14.31
C GLY A 95 -22.74 -3.48 -13.71
N GLU A 96 -23.83 -3.07 -13.04
CA GLU A 96 -24.00 -1.70 -12.56
C GLU A 96 -23.29 -1.42 -11.22
N ARG A 97 -23.07 -2.43 -10.39
CA ARG A 97 -22.61 -2.30 -9.00
C ARG A 97 -21.39 -3.15 -8.66
N SER A 98 -20.87 -3.90 -9.59
CA SER A 98 -19.74 -4.79 -9.31
C SER A 98 -18.56 -4.52 -10.23
N SER A 99 -17.37 -4.69 -9.68
CA SER A 99 -16.11 -4.57 -10.40
C SER A 99 -15.21 -5.74 -10.04
N TRP A 100 -14.44 -6.21 -10.99
CA TRP A 100 -13.39 -7.16 -10.74
C TRP A 100 -12.08 -6.66 -11.35
N GLY A 101 -10.98 -7.11 -10.78
CA GLY A 101 -9.67 -6.75 -11.27
C GLY A 101 -8.66 -7.86 -11.02
N VAL A 102 -7.60 -7.81 -11.81
CA VAL A 102 -6.41 -8.64 -11.60
C VAL A 102 -5.22 -7.72 -11.41
N SER A 103 -4.29 -8.14 -10.58
CA SER A 103 -3.09 -7.37 -10.28
C SER A 103 -1.87 -8.28 -10.18
N ALA A 104 -0.72 -7.76 -10.55
CA ALA A 104 0.56 -8.40 -10.34
C ALA A 104 1.58 -7.37 -9.86
N GLN A 105 2.42 -7.74 -8.90
CA GLN A 105 3.50 -6.93 -8.35
C GLN A 105 4.76 -7.79 -8.30
N LEU A 106 5.86 -7.25 -8.82
CA LEU A 106 7.19 -7.85 -8.84
C LEU A 106 8.16 -6.94 -8.11
N MET A 107 8.83 -7.43 -7.11
CA MET A 107 10.02 -6.82 -6.51
C MET A 107 11.25 -7.55 -6.98
N ASP A 108 12.14 -6.88 -7.69
CA ASP A 108 13.44 -7.40 -8.12
C ASP A 108 14.53 -6.68 -7.32
N TYR A 109 15.20 -7.41 -6.47
CA TYR A 109 16.29 -6.88 -5.63
C TYR A 109 17.64 -6.79 -6.38
N GLY A 110 17.66 -7.22 -7.65
CA GLY A 110 18.87 -7.21 -8.47
C GLY A 110 19.84 -8.32 -8.09
N ARG A 111 21.12 -8.04 -8.24
CA ARG A 111 22.21 -8.98 -7.92
C ARG A 111 22.90 -8.57 -6.63
N ILE A 112 22.81 -9.42 -5.64
CA ILE A 112 23.39 -9.23 -4.29
C ILE A 112 24.73 -9.97 -4.24
N ASN A 113 25.78 -9.32 -3.76
CA ASN A 113 27.07 -9.96 -3.56
C ASN A 113 27.01 -10.93 -2.38
N GLN A 114 27.41 -12.16 -2.60
CA GLN A 114 27.59 -13.13 -1.54
C GLN A 114 29.03 -13.03 -1.01
N THR A 115 29.18 -12.84 0.29
CA THR A 115 30.48 -12.73 0.95
C THR A 115 30.58 -13.70 2.10
N THR A 116 31.82 -14.17 2.39
CA THR A 116 32.12 -14.89 3.63
C THR A 116 32.18 -13.94 4.81
N ASP A 117 32.26 -14.48 6.03
CA ASP A 117 32.48 -13.71 7.27
C ASP A 117 33.84 -12.95 7.24
N TYR A 118 34.75 -13.32 6.36
CA TYR A 118 36.03 -12.64 6.11
C TYR A 118 35.97 -11.62 4.97
N ASN A 119 34.74 -11.27 4.48
CA ASN A 119 34.52 -10.33 3.40
C ASN A 119 35.09 -10.77 2.02
N GLU A 120 35.31 -12.08 1.83
CA GLU A 120 35.69 -12.63 0.55
C GLU A 120 34.46 -12.88 -0.32
N SER A 121 34.53 -12.48 -1.60
CA SER A 121 33.39 -12.63 -2.54
C SER A 121 33.23 -14.10 -2.95
N LEU A 122 32.08 -14.69 -2.66
CA LEU A 122 31.68 -16.03 -3.10
C LEU A 122 30.90 -16.01 -4.43
N GLY A 123 30.57 -14.82 -4.95
CA GLY A 123 29.77 -14.67 -6.15
C GLY A 123 28.59 -13.73 -5.97
N LYS A 124 27.56 -13.93 -6.79
CA LYS A 124 26.33 -13.13 -6.75
C LYS A 124 25.12 -14.04 -6.79
N PHE A 125 24.10 -13.71 -6.03
CA PHE A 125 22.77 -14.31 -6.11
C PHE A 125 21.72 -13.26 -6.44
N SER A 126 20.52 -13.68 -6.81
CA SER A 126 19.37 -12.81 -7.04
C SER A 126 18.25 -13.12 -6.05
N ALA A 127 17.47 -12.10 -5.72
CA ALA A 127 16.27 -12.25 -4.93
C ALA A 127 15.09 -11.56 -5.66
N ARG A 128 13.90 -12.20 -5.62
CA ARG A 128 12.68 -11.71 -6.27
C ARG A 128 11.46 -12.13 -5.49
N ASP A 129 10.53 -11.20 -5.34
CA ASP A 129 9.21 -11.46 -4.78
C ASP A 129 8.15 -11.13 -5.82
N ILE A 130 7.13 -11.97 -5.93
CA ILE A 130 6.00 -11.79 -6.85
C ILE A 130 4.71 -11.99 -6.05
N ALA A 131 3.75 -11.08 -6.24
CA ALA A 131 2.38 -11.25 -5.76
C ALA A 131 1.42 -11.10 -6.94
N ILE A 132 0.49 -12.05 -7.08
CA ILE A 132 -0.59 -12.00 -8.07
C ILE A 132 -1.90 -11.97 -7.29
N GLY A 133 -2.80 -11.04 -7.63
CA GLY A 133 -4.07 -10.84 -6.95
C GLY A 133 -5.27 -10.87 -7.89
N GLY A 134 -6.36 -11.45 -7.41
CA GLY A 134 -7.69 -11.31 -7.98
C GLY A 134 -8.59 -10.55 -7.02
N THR A 135 -9.20 -9.47 -7.48
CA THR A 135 -10.01 -8.56 -6.68
C THR A 135 -11.45 -8.53 -7.17
N PHE A 136 -12.38 -8.51 -6.23
CA PHE A 136 -13.80 -8.27 -6.47
C PHE A 136 -14.28 -7.16 -5.53
N ALA A 137 -15.02 -6.20 -6.08
CA ALA A 137 -15.69 -5.14 -5.31
C ALA A 137 -17.16 -5.06 -5.67
N TYR A 138 -17.95 -4.64 -4.69
CA TYR A 138 -19.39 -4.47 -4.83
C TYR A 138 -19.87 -3.22 -4.10
N GLU A 139 -20.70 -2.43 -4.77
CA GLU A 139 -21.39 -1.27 -4.20
C GLU A 139 -22.60 -1.75 -3.38
N LEU A 140 -22.43 -1.87 -2.08
CA LEU A 140 -23.44 -2.31 -1.12
C LEU A 140 -24.62 -1.33 -1.06
N THR A 141 -24.30 -0.05 -1.12
CA THR A 141 -25.24 1.08 -1.23
C THR A 141 -24.65 2.14 -2.15
N ASP A 142 -25.39 3.19 -2.46
CA ASP A 142 -24.89 4.31 -3.27
C ASP A 142 -23.72 5.08 -2.62
N ARG A 143 -23.39 4.79 -1.35
CA ARG A 143 -22.30 5.43 -0.60
C ARG A 143 -21.31 4.45 0.03
N ILE A 144 -21.62 3.18 0.04
CA ILE A 144 -20.77 2.16 0.69
C ILE A 144 -20.40 1.10 -0.34
N SER A 145 -19.12 0.90 -0.52
CA SER A 145 -18.55 -0.21 -1.29
C SER A 145 -17.72 -1.12 -0.40
N GLY A 146 -17.75 -2.41 -0.71
CA GLY A 146 -16.93 -3.43 -0.09
C GLY A 146 -16.09 -4.14 -1.13
N GLY A 147 -14.94 -4.68 -0.75
CA GLY A 147 -14.08 -5.42 -1.68
C GLY A 147 -13.25 -6.48 -0.98
N ILE A 148 -12.86 -7.46 -1.76
CA ILE A 148 -11.97 -8.55 -1.36
C ILE A 148 -10.93 -8.80 -2.43
N THR A 149 -9.69 -9.02 -2.02
CA THR A 149 -8.59 -9.49 -2.89
C THR A 149 -8.06 -10.81 -2.36
N ALA A 150 -7.95 -11.81 -3.21
CA ALA A 150 -7.19 -13.02 -2.93
C ALA A 150 -5.81 -12.91 -3.61
N LYS A 151 -4.73 -13.17 -2.85
CA LYS A 151 -3.35 -13.06 -3.33
C LYS A 151 -2.62 -14.38 -3.24
N PHE A 152 -1.85 -14.68 -4.27
CA PHE A 152 -0.82 -15.70 -4.27
C PHE A 152 0.55 -15.01 -4.30
N ILE A 153 1.42 -15.38 -3.39
CA ILE A 153 2.72 -14.74 -3.17
C ILE A 153 3.80 -15.80 -3.29
N THR A 154 4.83 -15.52 -4.07
CA THR A 154 6.03 -16.35 -4.17
C THR A 154 7.27 -15.49 -4.01
N SER A 155 8.25 -16.03 -3.33
CA SER A 155 9.55 -15.42 -3.16
C SER A 155 10.65 -16.41 -3.45
N THR A 156 11.71 -15.93 -4.07
CA THR A 156 12.90 -16.71 -4.39
C THR A 156 14.13 -15.92 -3.96
N ILE A 157 14.98 -16.51 -3.14
CA ILE A 157 16.25 -15.92 -2.66
C ILE A 157 17.34 -16.97 -2.89
N ALA A 158 18.24 -16.73 -3.84
CA ALA A 158 19.21 -17.71 -4.30
C ALA A 158 18.52 -19.04 -4.68
N ASP A 159 18.80 -20.13 -3.97
CA ASP A 159 18.23 -21.47 -4.19
C ASP A 159 16.98 -21.74 -3.34
N TYR A 160 16.63 -20.82 -2.44
CA TYR A 160 15.47 -20.95 -1.56
C TYR A 160 14.22 -20.36 -2.20
N ASN A 161 13.08 -21.00 -2.00
CA ASN A 161 11.81 -20.47 -2.44
C ASN A 161 10.71 -20.67 -1.40
N SER A 162 9.83 -19.70 -1.32
CA SER A 162 8.72 -19.67 -0.39
C SER A 162 7.43 -19.30 -1.10
N LEU A 163 6.29 -19.80 -0.61
CA LEU A 163 4.96 -19.55 -1.13
C LEU A 163 4.04 -19.13 0.00
N ALA A 164 3.15 -18.18 -0.27
CA ALA A 164 2.12 -17.76 0.67
C ALA A 164 0.81 -17.43 -0.04
N ILE A 165 -0.26 -17.42 0.74
CA ILE A 165 -1.57 -16.91 0.35
C ILE A 165 -1.96 -15.78 1.30
N GLY A 166 -2.67 -14.79 0.76
CA GLY A 166 -3.16 -13.66 1.53
C GLY A 166 -4.51 -13.19 1.03
N ILE A 167 -5.28 -12.60 1.92
CA ILE A 167 -6.56 -11.97 1.62
C ILE A 167 -6.52 -10.53 2.10
N ASP A 168 -7.01 -9.60 1.28
CA ASP A 168 -7.33 -8.24 1.71
C ASP A 168 -8.83 -8.06 1.75
N LEU A 169 -9.32 -7.40 2.79
CA LEU A 169 -10.71 -7.00 2.96
C LEU A 169 -10.76 -5.49 3.07
N GLY A 170 -11.61 -4.85 2.29
CA GLY A 170 -11.76 -3.41 2.32
C GLY A 170 -13.22 -2.96 2.33
N ILE A 171 -13.45 -1.84 2.99
CA ILE A 171 -14.71 -1.11 2.95
C ILE A 171 -14.41 0.37 2.75
N ASN A 172 -15.28 1.05 1.99
CA ASN A 172 -15.22 2.48 1.79
C ASN A 172 -16.62 3.09 1.92
N TYR A 173 -16.74 4.19 2.63
CA TYR A 173 -17.89 5.08 2.62
C TYR A 173 -17.51 6.36 1.88
N LEU A 174 -18.25 6.72 0.84
CA LEU A 174 -18.03 7.89 0.00
C LEU A 174 -19.26 8.78 0.00
N ASP A 175 -19.10 10.02 0.48
CA ASP A 175 -20.10 11.09 0.40
C ASP A 175 -19.55 12.21 -0.51
N ILE A 176 -19.89 12.13 -1.79
CA ILE A 176 -19.43 13.06 -2.82
C ILE A 176 -19.93 14.48 -2.54
N ASP A 177 -21.18 14.61 -2.08
CA ASP A 177 -21.83 15.91 -1.82
C ASP A 177 -21.11 16.70 -0.73
N ARG A 178 -20.61 15.98 0.26
CA ARG A 178 -19.87 16.56 1.38
C ARG A 178 -18.36 16.43 1.24
N GLY A 179 -17.87 15.70 0.24
CA GLY A 179 -16.44 15.47 -0.01
C GLY A 179 -15.74 14.60 1.02
N TRP A 180 -16.45 13.65 1.67
CA TRP A 180 -15.87 12.70 2.60
C TRP A 180 -15.66 11.33 1.98
N SER A 181 -14.52 10.74 2.21
CA SER A 181 -14.25 9.33 1.98
C SER A 181 -13.63 8.72 3.24
N LEU A 182 -14.24 7.67 3.77
CA LEU A 182 -13.81 6.95 4.96
C LEU A 182 -13.59 5.49 4.61
N SER A 183 -12.45 4.92 4.99
CA SER A 183 -12.11 3.53 4.68
C SER A 183 -11.57 2.78 5.87
N ALA A 184 -11.82 1.48 5.87
CA ALA A 184 -11.11 0.51 6.70
C ALA A 184 -10.66 -0.68 5.85
N VAL A 185 -9.43 -1.15 6.07
CA VAL A 185 -8.83 -2.25 5.32
C VAL A 185 -8.06 -3.17 6.26
N ALA A 186 -8.26 -4.47 6.10
CA ALA A 186 -7.39 -5.49 6.65
C ALA A 186 -6.60 -6.12 5.50
N ARG A 187 -5.29 -5.94 5.48
CA ARG A 187 -4.40 -6.39 4.40
C ARG A 187 -3.58 -7.60 4.82
N ASN A 188 -3.35 -8.48 3.85
CA ASN A 188 -2.48 -9.63 4.00
C ASN A 188 -2.89 -10.57 5.14
N LEU A 189 -4.21 -10.84 5.26
CA LEU A 189 -4.74 -11.91 6.12
C LEU A 189 -4.36 -13.26 5.51
N GLY A 190 -3.46 -14.02 6.15
CA GLY A 190 -3.02 -15.31 5.61
C GLY A 190 -1.69 -15.76 6.18
N GLY A 191 -0.94 -16.53 5.41
CA GLY A 191 0.35 -17.06 5.85
C GLY A 191 1.08 -17.80 4.75
N GLN A 192 2.29 -18.25 5.05
CA GLN A 192 3.07 -19.12 4.20
C GLN A 192 2.40 -20.50 4.10
N ILE A 193 2.41 -21.07 2.91
CA ILE A 193 2.06 -22.49 2.63
C ILE A 193 3.30 -23.31 2.35
N LYS A 194 4.41 -22.66 2.03
CA LYS A 194 5.74 -23.24 1.95
C LYS A 194 6.75 -22.23 2.52
N ALA A 195 7.50 -22.63 3.55
CA ALA A 195 8.60 -21.85 4.11
C ALA A 195 9.83 -21.88 3.18
N TYR A 196 10.81 -21.01 3.41
CA TYR A 196 12.09 -21.06 2.71
C TYR A 196 12.90 -22.30 3.11
N GLU A 197 12.88 -22.63 4.40
CA GLU A 197 13.47 -23.79 5.02
C GLU A 197 12.42 -24.53 5.86
N ASP A 198 12.69 -24.81 7.11
CA ASP A 198 11.81 -25.61 7.98
C ASP A 198 10.83 -24.77 8.81
N GLU A 199 11.09 -23.46 8.98
CA GLU A 199 10.30 -22.57 9.84
C GLU A 199 9.41 -21.63 9.03
N PHE A 200 8.13 -21.53 9.44
CA PHE A 200 7.16 -20.61 8.86
C PHE A 200 7.28 -19.23 9.49
N GLU A 201 7.37 -18.23 8.64
CA GLU A 201 7.44 -16.82 9.04
C GLU A 201 6.10 -16.11 8.79
N ARG A 202 5.87 -15.02 9.53
CA ARG A 202 4.63 -14.25 9.40
C ARG A 202 4.66 -13.37 8.14
N ILE A 203 3.51 -13.28 7.46
CA ILE A 203 3.31 -12.28 6.41
C ILE A 203 2.94 -10.94 7.04
N PRO A 204 3.12 -9.79 6.34
CA PRO A 204 2.95 -8.47 6.91
C PRO A 204 1.46 -8.07 7.01
N PHE A 205 0.73 -8.69 7.95
CA PHE A 205 -0.64 -8.29 8.26
C PHE A 205 -0.71 -6.83 8.65
N ASP A 206 -1.74 -6.12 8.17
CA ASP A 206 -1.94 -4.71 8.46
C ASP A 206 -3.43 -4.35 8.53
N LEU A 207 -3.84 -3.80 9.65
CA LEU A 207 -5.17 -3.19 9.82
C LEU A 207 -5.03 -1.67 9.74
N GLN A 208 -5.78 -1.06 8.82
CA GLN A 208 -5.71 0.36 8.53
C GLN A 208 -7.09 1.01 8.57
N VAL A 209 -7.14 2.27 9.00
CA VAL A 209 -8.29 3.16 8.83
C VAL A 209 -7.82 4.47 8.21
N GLY A 210 -8.61 5.02 7.30
CA GLY A 210 -8.24 6.22 6.57
C GLY A 210 -9.41 7.15 6.32
N VAL A 211 -9.10 8.42 6.21
CA VAL A 211 -10.04 9.47 5.87
C VAL A 211 -9.44 10.39 4.82
N SER A 212 -10.25 10.73 3.83
CA SER A 212 -9.97 11.78 2.87
C SER A 212 -11.11 12.80 2.89
N LYS A 213 -10.75 14.10 2.86
CA LYS A 213 -11.70 15.20 2.88
C LYS A 213 -11.38 16.20 1.79
N ARG A 214 -12.22 16.29 0.77
CA ARG A 214 -12.22 17.36 -0.23
C ARG A 214 -13.00 18.55 0.30
N LEU A 215 -12.41 19.73 0.27
CA LEU A 215 -13.10 20.98 0.61
C LEU A 215 -13.89 21.47 -0.60
N MET A 216 -15.22 21.54 -0.48
CA MET A 216 -16.12 21.77 -1.63
C MET A 216 -15.93 23.10 -2.35
N ASN A 217 -15.48 24.15 -1.64
CA ASN A 217 -15.26 25.47 -2.21
C ASN A 217 -13.77 25.84 -2.31
N SER A 218 -12.89 24.83 -2.37
CA SER A 218 -11.45 25.00 -2.38
C SER A 218 -10.82 23.91 -3.25
N PRO A 219 -9.67 24.17 -3.86
CA PRO A 219 -8.91 23.14 -4.57
C PRO A 219 -8.20 22.16 -3.62
N LEU A 220 -8.42 22.22 -2.32
CA LEU A 220 -7.69 21.44 -1.33
C LEU A 220 -8.43 20.14 -0.98
N ARG A 221 -7.65 19.09 -0.83
CA ARG A 221 -8.07 17.82 -0.27
C ARG A 221 -7.03 17.35 0.76
N PHE A 222 -7.49 16.89 1.90
CA PHE A 222 -6.67 16.40 3.01
C PHE A 222 -6.87 14.92 3.22
N HIS A 223 -5.81 14.26 3.68
CA HIS A 223 -5.77 12.83 3.93
C HIS A 223 -5.14 12.54 5.28
N ALA A 224 -5.69 11.55 5.97
CA ALA A 224 -5.05 10.96 7.15
C ALA A 224 -5.32 9.45 7.16
N THR A 225 -4.30 8.67 7.46
CA THR A 225 -4.39 7.22 7.58
C THR A 225 -3.66 6.77 8.83
N LEU A 226 -4.32 5.89 9.58
CA LEU A 226 -3.73 5.13 10.66
C LEU A 226 -3.46 3.71 10.14
N SER A 227 -2.21 3.27 10.21
CA SER A 227 -1.77 1.94 9.75
C SER A 227 -1.19 1.14 10.92
N ARG A 228 -1.06 -0.19 10.72
CA ARG A 228 -0.55 -1.15 11.69
C ARG A 228 -1.28 -1.07 13.05
N LEU A 229 -2.60 -1.00 13.02
CA LEU A 229 -3.43 -0.89 14.21
C LEU A 229 -3.42 -2.15 15.10
N THR A 230 -2.62 -3.15 14.79
CA THR A 230 -2.34 -4.33 15.60
C THR A 230 -1.05 -4.24 16.41
N ASP A 231 -0.20 -3.26 16.11
CA ASP A 231 1.13 -3.07 16.69
C ASP A 231 1.10 -1.93 17.73
N TRP A 232 0.36 -2.11 18.82
CA TRP A 232 0.20 -1.05 19.85
C TRP A 232 1.40 -0.87 20.79
N ASP A 233 2.43 -1.69 20.66
CA ASP A 233 3.69 -1.54 21.41
C ASP A 233 4.52 -0.34 20.93
N GLU A 234 4.18 0.22 19.77
CA GLU A 234 4.81 1.41 19.21
C GLU A 234 4.10 2.70 19.65
N ALA A 235 4.85 3.82 19.65
CA ALA A 235 4.29 5.13 19.92
C ALA A 235 3.19 5.48 18.93
N PHE A 236 2.04 6.00 19.39
CA PHE A 236 0.87 6.33 18.55
C PHE A 236 1.19 7.14 17.30
N GLY A 237 2.16 8.08 17.39
CA GLY A 237 2.62 8.86 16.23
C GLY A 237 3.14 8.02 15.06
N ARG A 238 3.67 6.82 15.31
CA ARG A 238 4.18 5.92 14.27
C ARG A 238 3.09 5.31 13.40
N HIS A 239 1.84 5.35 13.84
CA HIS A 239 0.70 4.83 13.07
C HIS A 239 0.16 5.84 12.05
N ILE A 240 0.61 7.10 12.11
CA ILE A 240 0.01 8.22 11.39
C ILE A 240 0.77 8.51 10.09
N ALA A 241 0.02 8.60 8.99
CA ALA A 241 0.43 9.25 7.75
C ALA A 241 -0.60 10.33 7.37
N ILE A 242 -0.13 11.50 6.99
CA ILE A 242 -0.97 12.62 6.55
C ILE A 242 -0.55 13.12 5.18
N GLY A 243 -1.48 13.68 4.44
CA GLY A 243 -1.22 14.25 3.13
C GLY A 243 -2.22 15.32 2.76
N ALA A 244 -1.87 16.09 1.75
CA ALA A 244 -2.73 17.09 1.15
C ALA A 244 -2.50 17.18 -0.35
N ASP A 245 -3.58 17.40 -1.10
CA ASP A 245 -3.56 17.69 -2.52
C ASP A 245 -4.04 19.10 -2.78
N VAL A 246 -3.47 19.71 -3.81
CA VAL A 246 -3.98 20.91 -4.47
C VAL A 246 -4.47 20.49 -5.85
N LEU A 247 -5.78 20.54 -6.07
CA LEU A 247 -6.43 20.16 -7.32
C LEU A 247 -6.47 21.38 -8.26
N LEU A 248 -5.71 21.33 -9.34
CA LEU A 248 -5.61 22.40 -10.34
C LEU A 248 -6.57 22.08 -11.49
N GLY A 249 -7.82 22.55 -11.36
CA GLY A 249 -8.89 22.17 -12.26
C GLY A 249 -9.36 20.73 -12.05
N GLU A 250 -9.77 20.07 -13.12
CA GLU A 250 -10.28 18.69 -13.09
C GLU A 250 -9.20 17.63 -13.38
N ASN A 251 -8.09 18.05 -13.95
CA ASN A 251 -7.14 17.14 -14.60
C ASN A 251 -5.77 17.06 -13.93
N ILE A 252 -5.40 18.02 -13.08
CA ILE A 252 -4.04 18.10 -12.52
C ILE A 252 -4.13 18.20 -11.00
N TYR A 253 -3.25 17.48 -10.32
CA TYR A 253 -3.04 17.67 -8.89
C TYR A 253 -1.55 17.84 -8.57
N LEU A 254 -1.28 18.54 -7.48
CA LEU A 254 0.00 18.53 -6.76
C LEU A 254 -0.25 18.00 -5.37
N ALA A 255 0.60 17.12 -4.90
CA ALA A 255 0.44 16.43 -3.63
C ALA A 255 1.68 16.52 -2.76
N ALA A 256 1.47 16.61 -1.45
CA ALA A 256 2.52 16.52 -0.44
C ALA A 256 2.03 15.70 0.75
N GLY A 257 2.94 14.97 1.39
CA GLY A 257 2.62 14.13 2.52
C GLY A 257 3.75 13.96 3.52
N TYR A 258 3.39 13.45 4.68
CA TYR A 258 4.32 13.13 5.74
C TYR A 258 3.93 11.84 6.44
N ASN A 259 4.90 10.94 6.59
CA ASN A 259 4.76 9.67 7.30
C ASN A 259 5.62 9.69 8.56
N PHE A 260 4.98 9.74 9.71
CA PHE A 260 5.66 9.87 10.99
C PHE A 260 6.50 8.62 11.33
N ARG A 261 6.05 7.42 10.93
CA ARG A 261 6.83 6.18 11.10
C ARG A 261 8.14 6.24 10.34
N LYS A 262 8.08 6.55 9.05
CA LYS A 262 9.28 6.64 8.20
C LYS A 262 10.26 7.69 8.70
N ALA A 263 9.74 8.83 9.18
CA ALA A 263 10.57 9.88 9.78
C ALA A 263 11.35 9.37 11.00
N GLN A 264 10.71 8.59 11.86
CA GLN A 264 11.35 8.05 13.06
C GLN A 264 12.30 6.87 12.75
N GLN A 265 11.88 5.94 11.88
CA GLN A 265 12.70 4.78 11.49
C GLN A 265 14.01 5.17 10.78
N MET A 266 13.98 6.30 10.07
CA MET A 266 15.14 6.79 9.30
C MET A 266 15.85 7.95 10.00
N SER A 267 15.49 8.29 11.25
CA SER A 267 16.23 9.29 12.02
C SER A 267 17.55 8.70 12.50
N ILE A 268 18.64 9.41 12.23
CA ILE A 268 19.97 9.10 12.77
C ILE A 268 20.16 10.01 13.99
N SER A 269 20.34 9.40 15.16
CA SER A 269 20.70 10.11 16.38
C SER A 269 22.21 10.14 16.49
N ASP A 270 22.80 11.32 16.41
CA ASP A 270 24.20 11.57 16.69
C ASP A 270 24.32 12.44 17.95
N ASN A 271 25.53 12.58 18.52
CA ASN A 271 25.79 13.39 19.73
C ASN A 271 25.32 14.85 19.63
N ASP A 272 25.12 15.38 18.42
CA ASP A 272 24.65 16.74 18.12
C ASP A 272 23.14 16.87 17.89
N GLY A 273 22.36 15.77 18.00
CA GLY A 273 20.90 15.76 17.84
C GLY A 273 20.39 14.72 16.86
N SER A 274 19.07 14.58 16.80
CA SER A 274 18.41 13.67 15.86
C SER A 274 18.13 14.40 14.54
N SER A 275 18.64 13.87 13.41
CA SER A 275 18.38 14.39 12.07
C SER A 275 17.69 13.34 11.21
N ALA A 276 16.50 13.65 10.72
CA ALA A 276 15.74 12.78 9.85
C ALA A 276 16.02 13.00 8.34
N HIS A 277 16.85 13.99 7.98
CA HIS A 277 17.25 14.29 6.57
C HIS A 277 16.11 14.23 5.55
N GLY A 278 14.94 14.78 5.90
CA GLY A 278 13.75 14.75 5.06
C GLY A 278 13.03 13.39 4.99
N ALA A 279 13.40 12.43 5.83
CA ALA A 279 12.67 11.16 5.95
C ALA A 279 11.22 11.43 6.37
N GLY A 280 10.29 10.65 5.79
CA GLY A 280 8.86 10.83 5.99
C GLY A 280 8.20 11.84 5.05
N LEU A 281 8.94 12.77 4.44
CA LEU A 281 8.39 13.67 3.42
C LEU A 281 8.16 12.95 2.10
N SER A 282 7.07 13.31 1.44
CA SER A 282 6.74 12.85 0.10
C SER A 282 6.09 13.97 -0.71
N LEU A 283 6.30 13.93 -2.03
CA LEU A 283 5.76 14.88 -2.98
C LEU A 283 5.30 14.14 -4.24
N GLY A 284 4.39 14.74 -4.99
CA GLY A 284 4.00 14.20 -6.27
C GLY A 284 3.08 15.11 -7.06
N ALA A 285 2.83 14.68 -8.27
CA ALA A 285 1.93 15.35 -9.20
C ALA A 285 1.29 14.31 -10.12
N GLY A 286 0.14 14.64 -10.67
CA GLY A 286 -0.51 13.81 -11.66
C GLY A 286 -1.31 14.63 -12.64
N ILE A 287 -1.46 14.04 -13.82
CA ILE A 287 -2.34 14.54 -14.87
C ILE A 287 -3.28 13.42 -15.31
N SER A 288 -4.56 13.73 -15.37
CA SER A 288 -5.62 12.82 -15.81
C SER A 288 -6.28 13.40 -17.05
N LEU A 289 -6.06 12.77 -18.20
CA LEU A 289 -6.77 13.04 -19.44
C LEU A 289 -7.90 12.02 -19.59
N GLN A 290 -8.78 12.21 -20.56
CA GLN A 290 -9.98 11.36 -20.72
C GLN A 290 -9.70 9.84 -20.65
N ARG A 291 -8.64 9.38 -21.31
CA ARG A 291 -8.28 7.96 -21.36
C ARG A 291 -6.89 7.65 -20.81
N PHE A 292 -6.07 8.66 -20.61
CA PHE A 292 -4.68 8.49 -20.21
C PHE A 292 -4.40 9.24 -18.91
N LYS A 293 -3.77 8.58 -17.96
CA LYS A 293 -3.37 9.18 -16.69
C LYS A 293 -1.89 8.89 -16.44
N LEU A 294 -1.19 9.91 -15.97
CA LEU A 294 0.21 9.85 -15.57
C LEU A 294 0.37 10.45 -14.19
N HIS A 295 0.90 9.66 -13.26
CA HIS A 295 1.18 10.11 -11.92
C HIS A 295 2.64 9.88 -11.60
N ILE A 296 3.26 10.83 -10.91
CA ILE A 296 4.65 10.76 -10.45
C ILE A 296 4.66 11.06 -8.95
N GLY A 297 5.30 10.20 -8.18
CA GLY A 297 5.48 10.35 -6.74
C GLY A 297 6.94 10.20 -6.35
N TRP A 298 7.37 11.00 -5.40
CA TRP A 298 8.69 10.95 -4.80
C TRP A 298 8.54 10.81 -3.29
N GLY A 299 9.35 9.95 -2.69
CA GLY A 299 9.40 9.79 -1.25
C GLY A 299 10.63 9.02 -0.81
N LYS A 300 10.94 9.08 0.48
CA LYS A 300 12.07 8.36 1.06
C LYS A 300 11.56 7.10 1.74
N TYR A 301 11.89 5.95 1.18
CA TYR A 301 11.48 4.62 1.67
C TYR A 301 12.64 3.81 2.24
N HIS A 302 13.85 4.32 2.10
CA HIS A 302 15.07 3.75 2.67
C HIS A 302 16.01 4.87 3.12
N VAL A 303 16.85 4.60 4.13
CA VAL A 303 17.74 5.62 4.73
C VAL A 303 18.71 6.20 3.69
N SER A 304 19.27 5.35 2.81
CA SER A 304 20.31 5.74 1.87
C SER A 304 19.79 6.41 0.60
N THR A 305 18.52 6.16 0.18
CA THR A 305 18.04 6.59 -1.13
C THR A 305 16.59 7.09 -1.09
N SER A 306 16.28 7.98 -2.04
CA SER A 306 14.89 8.36 -2.35
C SER A 306 14.35 7.46 -3.46
N SER A 307 13.05 7.21 -3.43
CA SER A 307 12.34 6.43 -4.42
C SER A 307 11.50 7.34 -5.32
N LEU A 308 11.49 7.04 -6.60
CA LEU A 308 10.62 7.64 -7.61
C LEU A 308 9.60 6.60 -8.05
N LEU A 309 8.33 6.99 -8.04
CA LEU A 309 7.22 6.17 -8.54
C LEU A 309 6.62 6.83 -9.77
N ILE A 310 6.31 6.02 -10.78
CA ILE A 310 5.63 6.45 -12.00
C ILE A 310 4.49 5.48 -12.25
N ASN A 311 3.28 6.01 -12.40
CA ASN A 311 2.11 5.23 -12.80
C ASN A 311 1.57 5.74 -14.13
N ILE A 312 1.24 4.82 -15.01
CA ILE A 312 0.60 5.10 -16.29
C ILE A 312 -0.66 4.25 -16.37
N SER A 313 -1.80 4.89 -16.60
CA SER A 313 -3.09 4.22 -16.80
C SER A 313 -3.68 4.57 -18.14
N TYR A 314 -4.37 3.60 -18.74
CA TYR A 314 -5.09 3.77 -19.99
C TYR A 314 -6.45 3.07 -19.91
N THR A 315 -7.51 3.79 -20.26
CA THR A 315 -8.88 3.27 -20.35
C THR A 315 -9.21 2.95 -21.81
N LEU A 316 -9.57 1.70 -22.09
CA LEU A 316 -9.85 1.14 -23.42
C LEU A 316 -11.15 1.68 -24.03
#